data_1e832e1fe5b49735abd5f4426b5d97bd
#
_entry.id   1e832e1fe5b49735abd5f4426b5d97bd
#
_cell.length_a   1.000
_cell.length_b   1.000
_cell.length_c   1.000
_cell.angle_alpha   90.00
_cell.angle_beta   90.00
_cell.angle_gamma   90.00
#
_symmetry.space_group_name_H-M   'P 1'
#
loop_
_entity.id
_entity.type
_entity.pdbx_description
1 polymer ?
#
loop_
_entity_poly.entity_id
_entity_poly.type
_entity_poly.pdbx_seq_one_letter_code
_entity_poly.pdbx_strand_id
1 'polypeptide(L)'
;MEKNTKDKKWLKITGAVCSFIIITVAVLICFSIKWMFDTWTNLSMEELVYHLTAPLEGTNEEIIWQYVRVCVVPTILIMAGISALVVFGRKKEKPYWRVIAGAVVISVLAQTCSVYGAWKKLDIGGYMANQGEVSTFIDDNYVDPRSVEITFPEQKRNLIYIFLESMETTYADTENGGTFEKNVIPELTTLAQENEDFSGKDDMALNGGYSMPGTTWTMGAMFGQTSGLPLNVSIDANDMDTQDNFFPEIITIGDILESAGYSQTLMLGSDATFGGRRNYFTQHGNYNIKDYNYAIEQGWIPEDYKVWWGYEDQKLFSYAKEELQNLAAGSEPFNLTLLTVDTHFEDGYPCEICPTTYGDNQYANVMACSSKQVDEFVKWIQQQDFYENTTIVISGDHPTMDSDFCEDVDEDYTRKVYTTYINAEEDALSSRRVYTTFDNFPTTLGALGVQIEGDRLGLGTNLFSSTQTLVERYGIDMEESELKKKSELIDKLADIDENSEELLLRQGKVPTGEIAVGEYDYHTAALPVIVYNIANDDSIASVTAAVWHNEDQSDLQWVELPQNEDGTYSTNVNIANFNFVLGEYHIHVYAANTDGQQYFLGEGIGNVQ
;
A
#
# COMPACT_ATOMS: atom_id res chain seq x y z
N MET A 1 64.51 12.86 12.06
CA MET A 1 63.67 14.08 12.26
C MET A 1 62.65 14.29 11.15
N GLU A 2 62.91 14.01 9.89
CA GLU A 2 61.96 14.20 8.76
C GLU A 2 60.69 13.32 8.81
N LYS A 3 60.79 12.07 9.29
CA LYS A 3 59.64 11.15 9.37
C LYS A 3 58.56 11.66 10.33
N ASN A 4 58.98 12.26 11.46
CA ASN A 4 58.09 12.81 12.49
C ASN A 4 57.35 14.09 12.07
N THR A 5 57.87 14.86 11.10
CA THR A 5 57.23 16.06 10.54
C THR A 5 56.23 15.73 9.43
N LYS A 6 56.45 14.70 8.63
CA LYS A 6 55.49 14.19 7.64
C LYS A 6 54.26 13.58 8.33
N ASP A 7 54.44 12.77 9.37
CA ASP A 7 53.36 12.16 10.13
C ASP A 7 52.48 13.21 10.81
N LYS A 8 53.05 14.27 11.41
CA LYS A 8 52.30 15.39 11.99
C LYS A 8 51.52 16.20 10.96
N LYS A 9 52.06 16.36 9.74
CA LYS A 9 51.37 17.08 8.67
C LYS A 9 50.21 16.27 8.14
N TRP A 10 50.39 14.96 7.99
CA TRP A 10 49.32 14.03 7.55
C TRP A 10 48.16 13.99 8.55
N LEU A 11 48.44 13.85 9.85
CA LEU A 11 47.44 13.92 10.93
C LEU A 11 46.60 15.20 10.93
N LYS A 12 47.23 16.36 10.64
CA LYS A 12 46.51 17.63 10.53
C LYS A 12 45.57 17.68 9.32
N ILE A 13 46.00 17.14 8.18
CA ILE A 13 45.19 17.11 6.96
C ILE A 13 44.01 16.17 7.17
N THR A 14 44.24 14.97 7.68
CA THR A 14 43.20 14.00 7.99
C THR A 14 42.17 14.56 8.99
N GLY A 15 42.67 15.20 10.09
CA GLY A 15 41.79 15.83 11.06
C GLY A 15 40.95 16.98 10.47
N ALA A 16 41.47 17.77 9.55
CA ALA A 16 40.72 18.78 8.84
C ALA A 16 39.65 18.16 7.93
N VAL A 17 40.02 17.16 7.14
CA VAL A 17 39.05 16.45 6.25
C VAL A 17 37.92 15.83 7.05
N CYS A 18 38.21 15.09 8.12
CA CYS A 18 37.18 14.52 9.00
C CYS A 18 36.28 15.60 9.61
N SER A 19 36.85 16.74 10.04
CA SER A 19 36.06 17.85 10.58
C SER A 19 35.11 18.44 9.53
N PHE A 20 35.57 18.61 8.29
CA PHE A 20 34.71 19.10 7.21
C PHE A 20 33.58 18.11 6.87
N ILE A 21 33.85 16.82 6.86
CA ILE A 21 32.80 15.80 6.66
C ILE A 21 31.77 15.88 7.78
N ILE A 22 32.20 15.93 9.04
CA ILE A 22 31.31 16.03 10.19
C ILE A 22 30.42 17.29 10.10
N ILE A 23 31.00 18.45 9.79
CA ILE A 23 30.24 19.68 9.64
C ILE A 23 29.22 19.57 8.50
N THR A 24 29.63 19.05 7.34
CA THR A 24 28.75 18.90 6.18
C THR A 24 27.56 18.01 6.49
N VAL A 25 27.80 16.85 7.09
CA VAL A 25 26.74 15.90 7.45
C VAL A 25 25.80 16.54 8.51
N ALA A 26 26.38 17.17 9.53
CA ALA A 26 25.57 17.80 10.59
C ALA A 26 24.67 18.92 10.05
N VAL A 27 25.22 19.79 9.19
CA VAL A 27 24.46 20.90 8.58
C VAL A 27 23.39 20.37 7.63
N LEU A 28 23.72 19.37 6.81
CA LEU A 28 22.74 18.76 5.90
C LEU A 28 21.59 18.12 6.67
N ILE A 29 21.88 17.38 7.74
CA ILE A 29 20.83 16.77 8.60
C ILE A 29 19.91 17.84 9.18
N CYS A 30 20.47 18.98 9.67
CA CYS A 30 19.64 20.07 10.21
C CYS A 30 18.67 20.61 9.14
N PHE A 31 19.14 20.86 7.93
CA PHE A 31 18.29 21.35 6.85
C PHE A 31 17.31 20.28 6.37
N SER A 32 17.70 19.00 6.31
CA SER A 32 16.82 17.91 5.95
C SER A 32 15.67 17.73 6.93
N ILE A 33 15.95 17.75 8.24
CA ILE A 33 14.91 17.68 9.27
C ILE A 33 13.95 18.87 9.18
N LYS A 34 14.49 20.09 8.99
CA LYS A 34 13.65 21.26 8.82
C LYS A 34 12.77 21.12 7.58
N TRP A 35 13.35 20.80 6.44
CA TRP A 35 12.61 20.61 5.19
C TRP A 35 11.54 19.52 5.31
N MET A 36 11.85 18.40 5.94
CA MET A 36 10.89 17.31 6.17
C MET A 36 9.65 17.81 6.92
N PHE A 37 9.83 18.57 8.00
CA PHE A 37 8.68 19.09 8.78
C PHE A 37 8.04 20.35 8.20
N ASP A 38 8.70 21.06 7.32
CA ASP A 38 8.10 22.16 6.55
C ASP A 38 7.28 21.59 5.38
N THR A 39 7.62 20.40 4.87
CA THR A 39 6.93 19.75 3.74
C THR A 39 5.81 18.82 4.22
N TRP A 40 6.02 18.05 5.29
CA TRP A 40 5.04 17.12 5.87
C TRP A 40 4.74 17.48 7.31
N THR A 41 3.68 18.26 7.52
CA THR A 41 3.41 18.84 8.84
C THR A 41 2.93 17.82 9.86
N ASN A 42 2.11 16.85 9.42
CA ASN A 42 1.52 15.80 10.24
C ASN A 42 2.11 14.42 9.99
N LEU A 43 3.38 14.37 9.54
CA LEU A 43 4.09 13.11 9.25
C LEU A 43 4.08 12.19 10.48
N SER A 44 3.53 10.97 10.30
CA SER A 44 3.60 9.91 11.30
C SER A 44 4.88 9.06 11.15
N MET A 45 5.23 8.30 12.20
CA MET A 45 6.37 7.38 12.10
C MET A 45 6.09 6.22 11.13
N GLU A 46 4.85 5.74 11.08
CA GLU A 46 4.41 4.68 10.19
C GLU A 46 4.56 5.10 8.72
N GLU A 47 4.12 6.32 8.41
CA GLU A 47 4.27 6.90 7.07
C GLU A 47 5.75 7.13 6.71
N LEU A 48 6.55 7.67 7.65
CA LEU A 48 7.98 7.86 7.42
C LEU A 48 8.69 6.54 7.14
N VAL A 49 8.41 5.50 7.91
CA VAL A 49 8.96 4.15 7.69
C VAL A 49 8.54 3.63 6.33
N TYR A 50 7.27 3.74 5.98
CA TYR A 50 6.77 3.31 4.68
C TYR A 50 7.50 4.01 3.52
N HIS A 51 7.61 5.34 3.52
CA HIS A 51 8.29 6.08 2.46
C HIS A 51 9.81 5.91 2.40
N LEU A 52 10.45 5.51 3.50
CA LEU A 52 11.87 5.13 3.47
C LEU A 52 12.11 3.78 2.79
N THR A 53 11.10 3.01 2.60
CA THR A 53 11.11 1.62 2.17
C THR A 53 10.38 1.40 0.85
N ALA A 54 9.43 2.27 0.50
CA ALA A 54 8.74 2.25 -0.79
C ALA A 54 9.65 2.77 -1.93
N PRO A 55 9.43 2.30 -3.18
CA PRO A 55 10.14 2.81 -4.35
C PRO A 55 9.97 4.33 -4.50
N LEU A 56 11.07 5.03 -4.77
CA LEU A 56 11.05 6.47 -5.08
C LEU A 56 10.65 6.75 -6.54
N GLU A 57 10.47 5.72 -7.35
CA GLU A 57 10.05 5.85 -8.75
C GLU A 57 8.65 6.46 -8.81
N GLY A 58 8.47 7.42 -9.72
CA GLY A 58 7.23 8.20 -9.82
C GLY A 58 7.14 9.40 -8.87
N THR A 59 8.14 9.62 -8.00
CA THR A 59 8.19 10.83 -7.14
C THR A 59 8.22 12.10 -8.00
N ASN A 60 7.51 13.14 -7.53
CA ASN A 60 7.56 14.45 -8.19
C ASN A 60 8.97 15.04 -8.15
N GLU A 61 9.55 15.30 -9.34
CA GLU A 61 10.89 15.87 -9.47
C GLU A 61 11.01 17.25 -8.78
N GLU A 62 9.92 17.98 -8.62
CA GLU A 62 9.93 19.27 -7.95
C GLU A 62 10.28 19.15 -6.47
N ILE A 63 9.82 18.10 -5.79
CA ILE A 63 10.20 17.77 -4.41
C ILE A 63 11.71 17.53 -4.31
N ILE A 64 12.28 16.80 -5.28
CA ILE A 64 13.73 16.55 -5.33
C ILE A 64 14.49 17.87 -5.52
N TRP A 65 14.02 18.73 -6.45
CA TRP A 65 14.64 20.03 -6.67
C TRP A 65 14.45 21.00 -5.51
N GLN A 66 13.32 20.93 -4.82
CA GLN A 66 13.08 21.67 -3.58
C GLN A 66 14.09 21.26 -2.52
N TYR A 67 14.28 19.95 -2.28
CA TYR A 67 15.29 19.45 -1.35
C TYR A 67 16.69 19.96 -1.72
N VAL A 68 17.08 19.90 -2.98
CA VAL A 68 18.37 20.42 -3.45
C VAL A 68 18.50 21.92 -3.13
N ARG A 69 17.48 22.73 -3.43
CA ARG A 69 17.49 24.19 -3.19
C ARG A 69 17.54 24.53 -1.71
N VAL A 70 16.76 23.83 -0.87
CA VAL A 70 16.57 24.18 0.54
C VAL A 70 17.59 23.50 1.45
N CYS A 71 18.10 22.32 1.10
CA CYS A 71 19.03 21.55 1.95
C CYS A 71 20.46 21.57 1.40
N VAL A 72 20.65 21.19 0.12
CA VAL A 72 22.00 20.98 -0.44
C VAL A 72 22.69 22.32 -0.71
N VAL A 73 22.02 23.26 -1.40
CA VAL A 73 22.62 24.57 -1.75
C VAL A 73 23.04 25.38 -0.51
N PRO A 74 22.20 25.56 0.54
CA PRO A 74 22.63 26.24 1.76
C PRO A 74 23.79 25.53 2.46
N THR A 75 23.80 24.19 2.47
CA THR A 75 24.92 23.42 3.03
C THR A 75 26.22 23.75 2.30
N ILE A 76 26.21 23.75 0.97
CA ILE A 76 27.37 24.11 0.14
C ILE A 76 27.83 25.56 0.46
N LEU A 77 26.92 26.51 0.56
CA LEU A 77 27.24 27.92 0.86
C LEU A 77 27.88 28.07 2.25
N ILE A 78 27.37 27.39 3.26
CA ILE A 78 27.96 27.37 4.62
C ILE A 78 29.38 26.78 4.58
N MET A 79 29.54 25.65 3.89
CA MET A 79 30.86 25.01 3.74
C MET A 79 31.86 25.88 2.99
N ALA A 80 31.41 26.58 1.95
CA ALA A 80 32.23 27.57 1.23
C ALA A 80 32.64 28.73 2.15
N GLY A 81 31.73 29.23 2.98
CA GLY A 81 32.03 30.27 3.98
C GLY A 81 33.06 29.82 5.01
N ILE A 82 32.88 28.64 5.59
CA ILE A 82 33.83 28.06 6.55
C ILE A 82 35.19 27.88 5.90
N SER A 83 35.25 27.37 4.65
CA SER A 83 36.49 27.20 3.88
C SER A 83 37.19 28.53 3.66
N ALA A 84 36.46 29.58 3.28
CA ALA A 84 37.00 30.92 3.10
C ALA A 84 37.61 31.48 4.40
N LEU A 85 36.90 31.31 5.56
CA LEU A 85 37.41 31.72 6.86
C LEU A 85 38.69 30.98 7.26
N VAL A 86 38.77 29.68 6.99
CA VAL A 86 39.96 28.86 7.25
C VAL A 86 41.13 29.31 6.38
N VAL A 87 40.90 29.52 5.08
CA VAL A 87 41.94 30.01 4.15
C VAL A 87 42.44 31.41 4.55
N PHE A 88 41.51 32.33 4.88
CA PHE A 88 41.86 33.67 5.33
C PHE A 88 42.61 33.66 6.67
N GLY A 89 42.21 32.82 7.63
CA GLY A 89 42.90 32.62 8.89
C GLY A 89 44.34 32.11 8.70
N ARG A 90 44.53 31.15 7.80
CA ARG A 90 45.86 30.64 7.44
C ARG A 90 46.75 31.70 6.84
N LYS A 91 46.23 32.52 5.92
CA LYS A 91 47.00 33.63 5.29
C LYS A 91 47.46 34.71 6.30
N LYS A 92 46.68 34.90 7.38
CA LYS A 92 46.98 35.87 8.45
C LYS A 92 47.65 35.24 9.67
N GLU A 93 48.15 34.00 9.57
CA GLU A 93 48.80 33.25 10.68
C GLU A 93 47.93 33.12 11.94
N LYS A 94 46.62 33.29 11.80
CA LYS A 94 45.65 33.14 12.92
C LYS A 94 45.38 31.66 13.21
N PRO A 95 44.96 31.32 14.44
CA PRO A 95 44.69 29.95 14.84
C PRO A 95 43.40 29.39 14.18
N TYR A 96 43.46 29.14 12.86
CA TYR A 96 42.35 28.64 12.05
C TYR A 96 41.68 27.34 12.59
N TRP A 97 42.43 26.55 13.37
CA TRP A 97 41.90 25.37 14.05
C TRP A 97 40.79 25.71 15.05
N ARG A 98 40.82 26.93 15.64
CA ARG A 98 39.72 27.40 16.50
C ARG A 98 38.44 27.61 15.70
N VAL A 99 38.55 28.04 14.44
CA VAL A 99 37.39 28.19 13.55
C VAL A 99 36.81 26.82 13.20
N ILE A 100 37.64 25.84 12.84
CA ILE A 100 37.20 24.47 12.56
C ILE A 100 36.57 23.84 13.79
N ALA A 101 37.23 23.90 14.95
CA ALA A 101 36.71 23.34 16.18
C ALA A 101 35.39 23.99 16.60
N GLY A 102 35.31 25.34 16.49
CA GLY A 102 34.06 26.06 16.75
C GLY A 102 32.93 25.65 15.82
N ALA A 103 33.22 25.52 14.51
CA ALA A 103 32.26 25.07 13.51
C ALA A 103 31.77 23.63 13.79
N VAL A 104 32.68 22.71 14.15
CA VAL A 104 32.31 21.33 14.55
C VAL A 104 31.39 21.35 15.77
N VAL A 105 31.76 22.09 16.82
CA VAL A 105 30.93 22.13 18.04
C VAL A 105 29.54 22.71 17.75
N ILE A 106 29.46 23.84 17.02
CA ILE A 106 28.19 24.48 16.69
C ILE A 106 27.33 23.56 15.81
N SER A 107 27.91 22.96 14.76
CA SER A 107 27.15 22.10 13.85
C SER A 107 26.64 20.82 14.55
N VAL A 108 27.45 20.19 15.40
CA VAL A 108 27.04 19.01 16.17
C VAL A 108 25.97 19.36 17.21
N LEU A 109 26.10 20.50 17.89
CA LEU A 109 25.05 20.95 18.82
C LEU A 109 23.74 21.25 18.09
N ALA A 110 23.81 21.94 16.95
CA ALA A 110 22.62 22.22 16.14
C ALA A 110 21.96 20.92 15.66
N GLN A 111 22.76 19.98 15.14
CA GLN A 111 22.26 18.64 14.75
C GLN A 111 21.59 17.92 15.92
N THR A 112 22.24 17.91 17.09
CA THR A 112 21.67 17.24 18.26
C THR A 112 20.32 17.86 18.67
N CYS A 113 20.22 19.19 18.62
CA CYS A 113 18.95 19.87 18.91
C CYS A 113 17.88 19.56 17.86
N SER A 114 18.24 19.55 16.56
CA SER A 114 17.31 19.22 15.46
C SER A 114 16.83 17.77 15.55
N VAL A 115 17.73 16.82 15.79
CA VAL A 115 17.39 15.39 15.95
C VAL A 115 16.51 15.19 17.19
N TYR A 116 16.80 15.89 18.30
CA TYR A 116 15.95 15.81 19.50
C TYR A 116 14.57 16.40 19.26
N GLY A 117 14.49 17.50 18.49
CA GLY A 117 13.21 18.08 18.08
C GLY A 117 12.41 17.10 17.19
N ALA A 118 13.05 16.49 16.21
CA ALA A 118 12.45 15.48 15.36
C ALA A 118 11.99 14.26 16.17
N TRP A 119 12.83 13.77 17.09
CA TRP A 119 12.49 12.67 18.00
C TRP A 119 11.20 12.94 18.77
N LYS A 120 11.02 14.18 19.26
CA LYS A 120 9.82 14.56 19.99
C LYS A 120 8.59 14.74 19.09
N LYS A 121 8.78 15.40 17.92
CA LYS A 121 7.66 15.70 17.02
C LYS A 121 7.10 14.43 16.35
N LEU A 122 7.95 13.45 16.01
CA LEU A 122 7.55 12.15 15.49
C LEU A 122 7.16 11.15 16.57
N ASP A 123 7.26 11.53 17.85
CA ASP A 123 7.08 10.60 18.98
C ASP A 123 7.80 9.25 18.79
N ILE A 124 9.08 9.32 18.35
CA ILE A 124 9.89 8.11 18.11
C ILE A 124 9.94 7.23 19.37
N GLY A 125 9.93 7.84 20.56
CA GLY A 125 9.91 7.11 21.82
C GLY A 125 8.64 6.30 22.02
N GLY A 126 7.48 6.88 21.73
CA GLY A 126 6.18 6.21 21.74
C GLY A 126 6.11 5.12 20.67
N TYR A 127 6.53 5.44 19.45
CA TYR A 127 6.59 4.46 18.35
C TYR A 127 7.45 3.23 18.71
N MET A 128 8.68 3.44 19.22
CA MET A 128 9.54 2.33 19.65
C MET A 128 8.95 1.53 20.82
N ALA A 129 8.25 2.18 21.75
CA ALA A 129 7.56 1.52 22.83
C ALA A 129 6.41 0.64 22.29
N ASN A 130 5.61 1.19 21.38
CA ASN A 130 4.51 0.48 20.72
C ASN A 130 5.01 -0.71 19.89
N GLN A 131 6.11 -0.55 19.16
CA GLN A 131 6.74 -1.67 18.42
C GLN A 131 7.33 -2.75 19.37
N GLY A 132 7.59 -2.41 20.62
CA GLY A 132 7.99 -3.37 21.66
C GLY A 132 6.81 -4.09 22.34
N GLU A 133 5.57 -3.65 22.10
CA GLU A 133 4.35 -4.27 22.62
C GLU A 133 3.59 -4.95 21.49
N VAL A 134 3.26 -6.23 21.66
CA VAL A 134 2.44 -6.98 20.72
C VAL A 134 0.98 -6.82 21.11
N SER A 135 0.14 -6.37 20.17
CA SER A 135 -1.31 -6.33 20.32
C SER A 135 -1.95 -7.48 19.58
N THR A 136 -2.93 -8.12 20.20
CA THR A 136 -3.81 -9.12 19.55
C THR A 136 -5.08 -8.47 18.98
N PHE A 137 -5.21 -7.14 19.03
CA PHE A 137 -6.45 -6.47 18.62
C PHE A 137 -6.83 -6.77 17.18
N ILE A 138 -5.84 -6.74 16.27
CA ILE A 138 -6.08 -7.09 14.86
C ILE A 138 -6.42 -8.58 14.76
N ASP A 139 -5.67 -9.46 15.39
CA ASP A 139 -5.90 -10.91 15.38
C ASP A 139 -7.31 -11.27 15.91
N ASP A 140 -7.75 -10.60 16.97
CA ASP A 140 -9.05 -10.86 17.61
C ASP A 140 -10.24 -10.30 16.82
N ASN A 141 -10.02 -9.31 15.95
CA ASN A 141 -11.07 -8.59 15.24
C ASN A 141 -11.04 -8.72 13.72
N TYR A 142 -9.96 -9.20 13.13
CA TYR A 142 -9.84 -9.42 11.70
C TYR A 142 -10.77 -10.53 11.22
N VAL A 143 -11.55 -10.23 10.19
CA VAL A 143 -12.37 -11.21 9.49
C VAL A 143 -11.79 -11.45 8.10
N ASP A 144 -11.15 -12.61 7.93
CA ASP A 144 -10.62 -13.02 6.64
C ASP A 144 -11.77 -13.25 5.64
N PRO A 145 -11.80 -12.57 4.49
CA PRO A 145 -12.87 -12.76 3.50
C PRO A 145 -13.01 -14.21 3.00
N ARG A 146 -11.96 -15.02 3.12
CA ARG A 146 -12.00 -16.46 2.77
C ARG A 146 -12.75 -17.30 3.79
N SER A 147 -12.97 -16.79 5.00
CA SER A 147 -13.60 -17.50 6.12
C SER A 147 -15.10 -17.31 6.21
N VAL A 148 -15.69 -16.44 5.40
CA VAL A 148 -17.10 -16.08 5.43
C VAL A 148 -17.75 -16.23 4.05
N GLU A 149 -19.07 -16.46 4.03
CA GLU A 149 -19.83 -16.54 2.78
C GLU A 149 -20.07 -15.12 2.25
N ILE A 150 -19.67 -14.88 0.99
CA ILE A 150 -19.87 -13.63 0.25
C ILE A 150 -20.72 -13.95 -0.97
N THR A 151 -21.96 -13.45 -1.00
CA THR A 151 -22.94 -13.79 -2.04
C THR A 151 -23.32 -12.56 -2.84
N PHE A 152 -23.04 -12.58 -4.14
CA PHE A 152 -23.44 -11.54 -5.08
C PHE A 152 -24.89 -11.68 -5.50
N PRO A 153 -25.60 -10.56 -5.78
CA PRO A 153 -26.92 -10.63 -6.40
C PRO A 153 -26.84 -11.24 -7.82
N GLU A 154 -27.97 -11.79 -8.30
CA GLU A 154 -28.03 -12.36 -9.65
C GLU A 154 -27.66 -11.33 -10.73
N GLN A 155 -28.16 -10.10 -10.60
CA GLN A 155 -27.74 -8.96 -11.40
C GLN A 155 -26.69 -8.15 -10.63
N LYS A 156 -25.45 -8.26 -11.04
CA LYS A 156 -24.34 -7.51 -10.43
C LYS A 156 -24.36 -6.05 -10.87
N ARG A 157 -24.14 -5.15 -9.92
CA ARG A 157 -24.05 -3.71 -10.16
C ARG A 157 -22.64 -3.31 -10.51
N ASN A 158 -22.48 -2.29 -11.35
CA ASN A 158 -21.20 -1.66 -11.58
C ASN A 158 -20.77 -0.82 -10.37
N LEU A 159 -19.45 -0.67 -10.19
CA LEU A 159 -18.84 0.19 -9.18
C LEU A 159 -18.06 1.31 -9.85
N ILE A 160 -18.27 2.53 -9.36
CA ILE A 160 -17.36 3.65 -9.60
C ILE A 160 -16.86 4.10 -8.23
N TYR A 161 -15.57 3.93 -7.95
CA TYR A 161 -14.96 4.32 -6.69
C TYR A 161 -14.02 5.51 -6.91
N ILE A 162 -14.34 6.66 -6.30
CA ILE A 162 -13.58 7.89 -6.46
C ILE A 162 -12.88 8.20 -5.15
N PHE A 163 -11.56 8.05 -5.14
CA PHE A 163 -10.70 8.54 -4.08
C PHE A 163 -10.38 10.01 -4.35
N LEU A 164 -10.75 10.88 -3.40
CA LEU A 164 -10.45 12.30 -3.45
C LEU A 164 -9.24 12.59 -2.57
N GLU A 165 -8.16 13.01 -3.18
CA GLU A 165 -6.94 13.40 -2.49
C GLU A 165 -7.23 14.48 -1.43
N SER A 166 -6.84 14.21 -0.17
CA SER A 166 -6.90 15.15 0.97
C SER A 166 -8.30 15.72 1.26
N MET A 167 -9.39 15.01 0.92
CA MET A 167 -10.75 15.53 1.03
C MET A 167 -11.41 15.18 2.37
N GLU A 168 -11.83 16.21 3.12
CA GLU A 168 -12.38 16.10 4.46
C GLU A 168 -13.75 16.78 4.61
N THR A 169 -14.50 16.31 5.59
CA THR A 169 -15.72 17.01 6.05
C THR A 169 -15.40 18.33 6.76
N THR A 170 -14.18 18.49 7.26
CA THR A 170 -13.65 19.69 7.94
C THR A 170 -13.87 20.97 7.13
N TYR A 171 -13.79 20.89 5.79
CA TYR A 171 -13.88 22.06 4.88
C TYR A 171 -15.30 22.57 4.66
N ALA A 172 -16.31 21.87 5.12
CA ALA A 172 -17.67 22.40 5.18
C ALA A 172 -17.76 23.52 6.24
N ASP A 173 -18.79 24.30 6.19
CA ASP A 173 -19.06 25.30 7.23
C ASP A 173 -19.63 24.65 8.52
N THR A 174 -19.67 25.44 9.59
CA THR A 174 -20.13 24.99 10.89
C THR A 174 -21.61 24.58 10.93
N GLU A 175 -22.45 25.08 10.01
CA GLU A 175 -23.86 24.69 9.91
C GLU A 175 -23.99 23.27 9.32
N ASN A 176 -23.02 22.87 8.50
CA ASN A 176 -22.95 21.58 7.85
C ASN A 176 -21.98 20.59 8.55
N GLY A 177 -21.55 20.89 9.77
CA GLY A 177 -20.73 19.99 10.59
C GLY A 177 -19.22 20.10 10.37
N GLY A 178 -18.75 21.02 9.50
CA GLY A 178 -17.35 21.37 9.34
C GLY A 178 -16.91 22.45 10.33
N THR A 179 -15.77 23.08 10.06
CA THR A 179 -15.17 24.08 10.94
C THR A 179 -14.92 25.42 10.27
N PHE A 180 -15.06 25.50 8.97
CA PHE A 180 -14.78 26.71 8.19
C PHE A 180 -15.90 27.74 8.33
N GLU A 181 -15.57 29.01 8.29
CA GLU A 181 -16.56 30.10 8.29
C GLU A 181 -17.44 30.07 7.05
N LYS A 182 -16.87 29.64 5.92
CA LYS A 182 -17.53 29.52 4.63
C LYS A 182 -17.27 28.13 4.07
N ASN A 183 -18.34 27.46 3.67
CA ASN A 183 -18.24 26.13 3.07
C ASN A 183 -17.34 26.15 1.81
N VAL A 184 -16.24 25.41 1.85
CA VAL A 184 -15.26 25.31 0.78
C VAL A 184 -15.63 24.23 -0.23
N ILE A 185 -16.43 23.25 0.19
CA ILE A 185 -16.86 22.09 -0.61
C ILE A 185 -18.39 22.02 -0.77
N PRO A 186 -19.06 23.10 -1.26
CA PRO A 186 -20.53 23.17 -1.22
C PRO A 186 -21.22 22.12 -2.08
N GLU A 187 -20.66 21.71 -3.21
CA GLU A 187 -21.24 20.69 -4.08
C GLU A 187 -21.12 19.29 -3.44
N LEU A 188 -19.95 18.96 -2.88
CA LEU A 188 -19.77 17.70 -2.13
C LEU A 188 -20.66 17.66 -0.88
N THR A 189 -20.82 18.79 -0.18
CA THR A 189 -21.77 18.91 0.93
C THR A 189 -23.19 18.55 0.49
N THR A 190 -23.62 19.08 -0.63
CA THR A 190 -24.95 18.77 -1.20
C THR A 190 -25.05 17.29 -1.60
N LEU A 191 -24.02 16.74 -2.26
CA LEU A 191 -24.01 15.33 -2.64
C LEU A 191 -24.15 14.40 -1.43
N ALA A 192 -23.45 14.69 -0.32
CA ALA A 192 -23.55 13.89 0.88
C ALA A 192 -24.93 13.99 1.54
N GLN A 193 -25.52 15.19 1.58
CA GLN A 193 -26.85 15.43 2.14
C GLN A 193 -28.00 14.85 1.30
N GLU A 194 -27.82 14.69 0.00
CA GLU A 194 -28.80 14.10 -0.92
C GLU A 194 -28.64 12.58 -1.06
N ASN A 195 -27.54 11.99 -0.55
CA ASN A 195 -27.20 10.58 -0.65
C ASN A 195 -26.81 10.04 0.73
N GLU A 196 -26.06 8.95 0.81
CA GLU A 196 -25.77 8.29 2.08
C GLU A 196 -24.35 8.57 2.55
N ASP A 197 -24.20 9.26 3.68
CA ASP A 197 -22.94 9.51 4.39
C ASP A 197 -22.95 8.92 5.82
N PHE A 198 -24.01 8.17 6.15
CA PHE A 198 -24.25 7.58 7.46
C PHE A 198 -24.37 8.59 8.61
N SER A 199 -24.80 9.82 8.30
CA SER A 199 -25.13 10.85 9.30
C SER A 199 -26.46 10.57 10.02
N GLY A 200 -27.33 9.75 9.42
CA GLY A 200 -28.67 9.48 9.90
C GLY A 200 -29.74 10.40 9.27
N LYS A 201 -31.01 9.97 9.30
CA LYS A 201 -32.09 10.57 8.47
C LYS A 201 -32.41 12.03 8.73
N ASP A 202 -32.16 12.53 9.95
CA ASP A 202 -32.58 13.87 10.38
C ASP A 202 -31.39 14.80 10.66
N ASP A 203 -30.16 14.37 10.38
CA ASP A 203 -28.93 15.13 10.62
C ASP A 203 -28.37 15.64 9.29
N MET A 204 -28.32 16.98 9.15
CA MET A 204 -27.75 17.62 7.96
C MET A 204 -26.24 17.87 8.09
N ALA A 205 -25.67 17.65 9.29
CA ALA A 205 -24.24 17.77 9.49
C ALA A 205 -23.54 16.55 8.86
N LEU A 206 -22.56 16.83 8.02
CA LEU A 206 -21.79 15.80 7.32
C LEU A 206 -21.22 14.76 8.31
N ASN A 207 -21.16 13.54 7.85
CA ASN A 207 -20.42 12.48 8.50
C ASN A 207 -19.26 12.03 7.62
N GLY A 208 -18.35 11.25 8.20
CA GLY A 208 -17.17 10.76 7.50
C GLY A 208 -16.45 9.70 8.31
N GLY A 209 -15.51 9.01 7.69
CA GLY A 209 -14.68 8.00 8.33
C GLY A 209 -13.50 8.59 9.09
N TYR A 210 -13.18 8.02 10.25
CA TYR A 210 -11.93 8.33 10.94
C TYR A 210 -10.76 7.66 10.20
N SER A 211 -9.71 8.46 9.91
CA SER A 211 -8.44 7.94 9.41
C SER A 211 -7.64 7.40 10.58
N MET A 212 -7.27 6.12 10.53
CA MET A 212 -6.55 5.42 11.60
C MET A 212 -5.04 5.33 11.31
N PRO A 213 -4.20 4.98 12.30
CA PRO A 213 -2.80 4.68 12.04
C PRO A 213 -2.65 3.69 10.88
N GLY A 214 -1.74 3.98 9.97
CA GLY A 214 -1.56 3.20 8.74
C GLY A 214 -2.51 3.57 7.59
N THR A 215 -3.39 4.60 7.74
CA THR A 215 -4.29 5.08 6.68
C THR A 215 -4.22 6.61 6.48
N THR A 216 -3.16 7.26 6.95
CA THR A 216 -3.04 8.73 6.98
C THR A 216 -2.30 9.32 5.77
N TRP A 217 -2.00 8.51 4.76
CA TRP A 217 -1.43 8.90 3.47
C TRP A 217 -2.10 8.11 2.35
N THR A 218 -2.00 8.58 1.11
CA THR A 218 -2.75 8.09 -0.04
C THR A 218 -2.73 6.56 -0.19
N MET A 219 -1.52 5.93 -0.22
CA MET A 219 -1.45 4.48 -0.39
C MET A 219 -2.01 3.73 0.83
N GLY A 220 -1.71 4.20 2.06
CA GLY A 220 -2.25 3.62 3.28
C GLY A 220 -3.77 3.71 3.33
N ALA A 221 -4.33 4.83 2.88
CA ALA A 221 -5.78 5.05 2.81
C ALA A 221 -6.46 4.17 1.75
N MET A 222 -5.90 4.08 0.53
CA MET A 222 -6.42 3.19 -0.52
C MET A 222 -6.37 1.73 -0.07
N PHE A 223 -5.26 1.31 0.56
CA PHE A 223 -5.10 -0.01 1.14
C PHE A 223 -6.16 -0.27 2.23
N GLY A 224 -6.30 0.65 3.19
CA GLY A 224 -7.25 0.51 4.30
C GLY A 224 -8.71 0.41 3.83
N GLN A 225 -9.10 1.24 2.87
CA GLN A 225 -10.47 1.28 2.34
C GLN A 225 -10.79 0.10 1.40
N THR A 226 -9.80 -0.63 0.91
CA THR A 226 -10.00 -1.75 -0.02
C THR A 226 -9.68 -3.12 0.58
N SER A 227 -8.97 -3.17 1.72
CA SER A 227 -8.63 -4.41 2.43
C SER A 227 -9.18 -4.48 3.86
N GLY A 228 -9.57 -3.32 4.43
CA GLY A 228 -9.97 -3.23 5.83
C GLY A 228 -8.81 -3.43 6.82
N LEU A 229 -7.58 -3.15 6.42
CA LEU A 229 -6.38 -3.31 7.25
C LEU A 229 -5.52 -2.04 7.24
N PRO A 230 -4.78 -1.73 8.32
CA PRO A 230 -3.79 -0.66 8.31
C PRO A 230 -2.57 -1.07 7.47
N LEU A 231 -2.05 -0.15 6.66
CA LEU A 231 -0.76 -0.32 6.00
C LEU A 231 0.35 0.00 7.02
N ASN A 232 0.59 -0.92 7.93
CA ASN A 232 1.60 -0.79 8.96
C ASN A 232 2.59 -1.94 8.81
N VAL A 233 3.82 -1.63 8.39
CA VAL A 233 4.89 -2.61 8.18
C VAL A 233 5.98 -2.35 9.19
N SER A 234 6.40 -3.39 9.92
CA SER A 234 7.50 -3.24 10.87
C SER A 234 8.82 -2.96 10.14
N ILE A 235 9.72 -2.20 10.78
CA ILE A 235 11.04 -1.85 10.22
C ILE A 235 11.85 -3.10 9.88
N ASP A 236 11.64 -4.19 10.61
CA ASP A 236 12.37 -5.45 10.44
C ASP A 236 11.79 -6.36 9.33
N ALA A 237 10.55 -6.16 8.92
CA ALA A 237 9.84 -6.98 7.93
C ALA A 237 9.90 -6.38 6.50
N ASN A 238 10.93 -5.60 6.19
CA ASN A 238 10.85 -4.69 5.07
C ASN A 238 11.71 -5.05 3.88
N ASP A 239 11.13 -5.80 2.95
CA ASP A 239 11.59 -5.96 1.56
C ASP A 239 10.58 -5.36 0.56
N MET A 240 9.80 -4.34 0.98
CA MET A 240 8.78 -3.71 0.12
C MET A 240 9.35 -2.93 -1.07
N ASP A 241 10.65 -2.72 -1.16
CA ASP A 241 11.34 -2.10 -2.29
C ASP A 241 11.63 -3.08 -3.45
N THR A 242 11.59 -4.39 -3.20
CA THR A 242 11.77 -5.43 -4.23
C THR A 242 10.46 -5.98 -4.79
N GLN A 243 9.36 -5.41 -4.47
CA GLN A 243 7.95 -5.78 -4.55
C GLN A 243 7.47 -6.38 -5.86
N ASP A 244 7.82 -7.62 -6.09
CA ASP A 244 7.00 -8.47 -6.94
C ASP A 244 5.71 -8.95 -6.20
N ASN A 245 5.64 -8.81 -4.84
CA ASN A 245 4.51 -9.25 -4.02
C ASN A 245 4.14 -8.23 -2.93
N PHE A 246 3.03 -7.50 -3.09
CA PHE A 246 2.52 -6.53 -2.12
C PHE A 246 1.41 -7.15 -1.26
N PHE A 247 1.69 -7.55 -0.02
CA PHE A 247 0.71 -8.18 0.90
C PHE A 247 -0.09 -9.34 0.27
N PRO A 248 0.51 -10.33 -0.38
CA PRO A 248 -0.21 -11.32 -1.19
C PRO A 248 -1.10 -12.27 -0.37
N GLU A 249 -1.00 -12.25 0.97
CA GLU A 249 -1.84 -13.07 1.86
C GLU A 249 -3.18 -12.43 2.20
N ILE A 250 -3.43 -11.16 1.83
CA ILE A 250 -4.72 -10.52 2.04
C ILE A 250 -5.69 -10.79 0.88
N ILE A 251 -6.97 -10.61 1.15
CA ILE A 251 -8.01 -10.53 0.13
C ILE A 251 -8.63 -9.15 0.18
N THR A 252 -8.63 -8.48 -0.95
CA THR A 252 -9.14 -7.12 -1.11
C THR A 252 -10.49 -7.09 -1.82
N ILE A 253 -11.10 -5.90 -1.89
CA ILE A 253 -12.28 -5.71 -2.72
C ILE A 253 -12.00 -6.04 -4.20
N GLY A 254 -10.78 -5.75 -4.69
CA GLY A 254 -10.34 -6.07 -6.04
C GLY A 254 -10.37 -7.58 -6.32
N ASP A 255 -9.84 -8.40 -5.42
CA ASP A 255 -9.83 -9.86 -5.55
C ASP A 255 -11.26 -10.44 -5.53
N ILE A 256 -12.13 -9.90 -4.66
CA ILE A 256 -13.53 -10.31 -4.57
C ILE A 256 -14.28 -9.97 -5.86
N LEU A 257 -14.08 -8.76 -6.40
CA LEU A 257 -14.73 -8.34 -7.65
C LEU A 257 -14.18 -9.09 -8.87
N GLU A 258 -12.86 -9.34 -8.93
CA GLU A 258 -12.26 -10.17 -9.99
C GLU A 258 -12.86 -11.58 -10.00
N SER A 259 -12.92 -12.22 -8.82
CA SER A 259 -13.53 -13.56 -8.67
C SER A 259 -15.01 -13.60 -9.08
N ALA A 260 -15.69 -12.46 -8.95
CA ALA A 260 -17.08 -12.29 -9.38
C ALA A 260 -17.19 -11.93 -10.88
N GLY A 261 -16.09 -11.81 -11.63
CA GLY A 261 -16.06 -11.55 -13.06
C GLY A 261 -16.21 -10.08 -13.45
N TYR A 262 -15.79 -9.15 -12.60
CA TYR A 262 -15.73 -7.73 -12.94
C TYR A 262 -14.52 -7.41 -13.80
N SER A 263 -14.70 -6.53 -14.78
CA SER A 263 -13.59 -5.83 -15.43
C SER A 263 -13.18 -4.63 -14.58
N GLN A 264 -11.90 -4.54 -14.21
CA GLN A 264 -11.41 -3.53 -13.25
C GLN A 264 -10.41 -2.58 -13.90
N THR A 265 -10.58 -1.29 -13.68
CA THR A 265 -9.68 -0.23 -14.17
C THR A 265 -9.36 0.74 -13.04
N LEU A 266 -8.07 1.06 -12.86
CA LEU A 266 -7.59 2.16 -12.02
C LEU A 266 -7.13 3.30 -12.92
N MET A 267 -7.64 4.52 -12.69
CA MET A 267 -7.20 5.73 -13.39
C MET A 267 -6.74 6.81 -12.41
N LEU A 268 -5.61 7.42 -12.72
CA LEU A 268 -5.03 8.51 -11.93
C LEU A 268 -4.14 9.40 -12.80
N GLY A 269 -4.09 10.70 -12.47
CA GLY A 269 -3.26 11.68 -13.20
C GLY A 269 -1.75 11.54 -12.91
N SER A 270 -1.35 10.84 -11.86
CA SER A 270 0.04 10.61 -11.46
C SER A 270 0.56 9.24 -11.90
N ASP A 271 1.86 9.00 -11.72
CA ASP A 271 2.46 7.68 -11.93
C ASP A 271 2.01 6.71 -10.83
N ALA A 272 1.42 5.59 -11.21
CA ALA A 272 0.93 4.57 -10.28
C ALA A 272 2.05 3.81 -9.56
N THR A 273 3.29 3.89 -10.04
CA THR A 273 4.44 3.21 -9.42
C THR A 273 4.76 3.84 -8.06
N PHE A 274 4.55 5.16 -7.92
CA PHE A 274 4.78 5.86 -6.67
C PHE A 274 3.95 5.26 -5.52
N GLY A 275 4.61 4.96 -4.40
CA GLY A 275 3.98 4.38 -3.21
C GLY A 275 3.43 2.97 -3.40
N GLY A 276 3.84 2.22 -4.44
CA GLY A 276 3.47 0.82 -4.63
C GLY A 276 2.05 0.58 -5.18
N ARG A 277 1.30 1.64 -5.58
CA ARG A 277 -0.08 1.51 -6.08
C ARG A 277 -0.19 0.57 -7.27
N ARG A 278 0.76 0.65 -8.24
CA ARG A 278 0.78 -0.24 -9.40
C ARG A 278 0.82 -1.71 -8.98
N ASN A 279 1.76 -2.08 -8.10
CA ASN A 279 1.92 -3.45 -7.63
C ASN A 279 0.67 -3.93 -6.90
N TYR A 280 0.17 -3.13 -5.96
CA TYR A 280 -1.03 -3.46 -5.20
C TYR A 280 -2.24 -3.74 -6.09
N PHE A 281 -2.63 -2.80 -6.96
CA PHE A 281 -3.83 -2.96 -7.80
C PHE A 281 -3.65 -3.96 -8.93
N THR A 282 -2.41 -4.25 -9.35
CA THR A 282 -2.16 -5.32 -10.32
C THR A 282 -2.27 -6.69 -9.67
N GLN A 283 -1.76 -6.85 -8.45
CA GLN A 283 -1.77 -8.12 -7.73
C GLN A 283 -3.13 -8.44 -7.12
N HIS A 284 -3.82 -7.42 -6.62
CA HIS A 284 -5.12 -7.53 -5.97
C HIS A 284 -6.25 -7.07 -6.89
N GLY A 285 -6.75 -7.99 -7.71
CA GLY A 285 -7.88 -7.75 -8.59
C GLY A 285 -7.53 -7.44 -10.03
N ASN A 286 -6.24 -7.57 -10.44
CA ASN A 286 -5.77 -7.49 -11.83
C ASN A 286 -6.28 -6.25 -12.58
N TYR A 287 -6.19 -5.08 -11.93
CA TYR A 287 -6.66 -3.82 -12.51
C TYR A 287 -5.88 -3.41 -13.76
N ASN A 288 -6.59 -2.95 -14.77
CA ASN A 288 -6.00 -2.25 -15.90
C ASN A 288 -5.59 -0.83 -15.45
N ILE A 289 -4.29 -0.57 -15.35
CA ILE A 289 -3.76 0.71 -14.85
C ILE A 289 -3.65 1.72 -15.97
N LYS A 290 -4.40 2.82 -15.87
CA LYS A 290 -4.39 3.96 -16.81
C LYS A 290 -3.92 5.23 -16.10
N ASP A 291 -2.62 5.31 -15.91
CA ASP A 291 -1.93 6.38 -15.20
C ASP A 291 -1.29 7.42 -16.14
N TYR A 292 -0.44 8.27 -15.59
CA TYR A 292 0.32 9.28 -16.34
C TYR A 292 1.14 8.68 -17.48
N ASN A 293 1.86 7.55 -17.23
CA ASN A 293 2.67 6.89 -18.24
C ASN A 293 1.81 6.31 -19.36
N TYR A 294 0.69 5.68 -19.00
CA TYR A 294 -0.29 5.20 -19.98
C TYR A 294 -0.84 6.33 -20.85
N ALA A 295 -1.14 7.49 -20.27
CA ALA A 295 -1.66 8.64 -21.01
C ALA A 295 -0.66 9.16 -22.06
N ILE A 296 0.64 9.16 -21.75
CA ILE A 296 1.71 9.46 -22.71
C ILE A 296 1.77 8.40 -23.81
N GLU A 297 1.81 7.13 -23.46
CA GLU A 297 1.92 6.00 -24.40
C GLU A 297 0.75 5.95 -25.38
N GLN A 298 -0.46 6.28 -24.92
CA GLN A 298 -1.66 6.33 -25.75
C GLN A 298 -1.82 7.66 -26.51
N GLY A 299 -0.94 8.63 -26.27
CA GLY A 299 -1.00 9.95 -26.89
C GLY A 299 -2.17 10.81 -26.41
N TRP A 300 -2.71 10.55 -25.22
CA TRP A 300 -3.72 11.40 -24.58
C TRP A 300 -3.14 12.75 -24.19
N ILE A 301 -1.87 12.74 -23.78
CA ILE A 301 -1.06 13.92 -23.48
C ILE A 301 0.28 13.85 -24.22
N PRO A 302 0.91 15.00 -24.57
CA PRO A 302 2.27 15.04 -25.12
C PRO A 302 3.32 14.44 -24.15
N GLU A 303 4.43 13.92 -24.69
CA GLU A 303 5.52 13.34 -23.88
C GLU A 303 6.12 14.33 -22.87
N ASP A 304 6.11 15.62 -23.16
CA ASP A 304 6.61 16.71 -22.32
C ASP A 304 5.54 17.38 -21.46
N TYR A 305 4.30 16.88 -21.51
CA TYR A 305 3.21 17.40 -20.69
C TYR A 305 3.33 16.87 -19.26
N LYS A 306 3.62 17.75 -18.33
CA LYS A 306 3.59 17.45 -16.91
C LYS A 306 3.19 18.68 -16.14
N VAL A 307 2.12 18.58 -15.38
CA VAL A 307 1.69 19.57 -14.40
C VAL A 307 1.56 18.87 -13.05
N TRP A 308 2.03 19.49 -11.97
CA TRP A 308 1.97 18.93 -10.63
C TRP A 308 2.56 17.50 -10.55
N TRP A 309 1.75 16.50 -10.27
CA TRP A 309 2.15 15.10 -10.17
C TRP A 309 2.06 14.33 -11.50
N GLY A 310 1.55 14.94 -12.56
CA GLY A 310 1.38 14.30 -13.86
C GLY A 310 0.44 15.10 -14.77
N TYR A 311 -0.85 14.76 -14.81
CA TYR A 311 -1.89 15.58 -15.45
C TYR A 311 -3.05 15.86 -14.48
N GLU A 312 -3.70 17.01 -14.66
CA GLU A 312 -4.71 17.55 -13.76
C GLU A 312 -6.06 16.78 -13.81
N ASP A 313 -6.86 16.92 -12.74
CA ASP A 313 -8.13 16.22 -12.53
C ASP A 313 -9.17 16.54 -13.62
N GLN A 314 -9.12 17.73 -14.22
CA GLN A 314 -9.97 18.07 -15.35
C GLN A 314 -9.80 17.09 -16.53
N LYS A 315 -8.56 16.70 -16.83
CA LYS A 315 -8.27 15.66 -17.84
C LYS A 315 -8.64 14.27 -17.34
N LEU A 316 -8.36 13.96 -16.07
CA LEU A 316 -8.74 12.69 -15.47
C LEU A 316 -10.23 12.41 -15.63
N PHE A 317 -11.09 13.34 -15.26
CA PHE A 317 -12.54 13.18 -15.42
C PHE A 317 -12.98 13.12 -16.90
N SER A 318 -12.28 13.82 -17.80
CA SER A 318 -12.55 13.70 -19.23
C SER A 318 -12.26 12.31 -19.76
N TYR A 319 -11.09 11.75 -19.45
CA TYR A 319 -10.70 10.40 -19.85
C TYR A 319 -11.53 9.33 -19.16
N ALA A 320 -11.91 9.55 -17.89
CA ALA A 320 -12.79 8.65 -17.16
C ALA A 320 -14.19 8.54 -17.80
N LYS A 321 -14.73 9.64 -18.37
CA LYS A 321 -15.99 9.59 -19.14
C LYS A 321 -15.88 8.70 -20.37
N GLU A 322 -14.78 8.79 -21.12
CA GLU A 322 -14.52 7.92 -22.27
C GLU A 322 -14.35 6.46 -21.85
N GLU A 323 -13.64 6.23 -20.76
CA GLU A 323 -13.44 4.88 -20.23
C GLU A 323 -14.75 4.25 -19.76
N LEU A 324 -15.60 4.99 -19.05
CA LEU A 324 -16.92 4.51 -18.63
C LEU A 324 -17.81 4.12 -19.82
N GLN A 325 -17.75 4.86 -20.92
CA GLN A 325 -18.47 4.49 -22.14
C GLN A 325 -17.94 3.19 -22.76
N ASN A 326 -16.61 2.97 -22.71
CA ASN A 326 -15.99 1.73 -23.18
C ASN A 326 -16.37 0.55 -22.30
N LEU A 327 -16.28 0.70 -20.97
CA LEU A 327 -16.64 -0.34 -20.00
C LEU A 327 -18.13 -0.72 -20.12
N ALA A 328 -19.01 0.28 -20.21
CA ALA A 328 -20.45 0.08 -20.34
C ALA A 328 -20.87 -0.55 -21.68
N ALA A 329 -20.04 -0.47 -22.72
CA ALA A 329 -20.27 -1.18 -23.98
C ALA A 329 -19.94 -2.69 -23.90
N GLY A 330 -19.26 -3.13 -22.84
CA GLY A 330 -18.98 -4.53 -22.54
C GLY A 330 -20.20 -5.29 -22.02
N SER A 331 -20.03 -6.57 -21.75
CA SER A 331 -21.08 -7.45 -21.16
C SER A 331 -20.85 -7.78 -19.69
N GLU A 332 -19.67 -7.47 -19.18
CA GLU A 332 -19.26 -7.77 -17.81
C GLU A 332 -19.57 -6.58 -16.89
N PRO A 333 -19.92 -6.81 -15.62
CA PRO A 333 -19.95 -5.72 -14.66
C PRO A 333 -18.56 -5.09 -14.56
N PHE A 334 -18.48 -3.79 -14.31
CA PHE A 334 -17.19 -3.09 -14.22
C PHE A 334 -16.97 -2.43 -12.86
N ASN A 335 -15.71 -2.26 -12.54
CA ASN A 335 -15.22 -1.41 -11.46
C ASN A 335 -14.25 -0.38 -12.05
N LEU A 336 -14.62 0.91 -11.98
CA LEU A 336 -13.72 2.01 -12.28
C LEU A 336 -13.32 2.69 -10.97
N THR A 337 -12.05 2.58 -10.61
CA THR A 337 -11.46 3.28 -9.47
C THR A 337 -10.67 4.49 -9.95
N LEU A 338 -10.95 5.66 -9.38
CA LEU A 338 -10.27 6.93 -9.69
C LEU A 338 -9.52 7.44 -8.45
N LEU A 339 -8.36 8.07 -8.67
CA LEU A 339 -7.66 8.86 -7.67
C LEU A 339 -7.39 10.25 -8.23
N THR A 340 -7.92 11.28 -7.58
CA THR A 340 -7.65 12.70 -7.92
C THR A 340 -6.29 13.15 -7.37
N VAL A 341 -5.75 14.24 -7.88
CA VAL A 341 -4.40 14.70 -7.52
C VAL A 341 -4.27 16.21 -7.35
N ASP A 342 -5.20 17.01 -7.89
CA ASP A 342 -5.08 18.48 -7.87
C ASP A 342 -5.08 19.05 -6.44
N THR A 343 -5.72 18.37 -5.50
CA THR A 343 -5.83 18.75 -4.09
C THR A 343 -4.67 18.28 -3.21
N HIS A 344 -3.61 17.70 -3.79
CA HIS A 344 -2.41 17.31 -3.04
C HIS A 344 -1.68 18.54 -2.47
N PHE A 345 -1.25 18.47 -1.22
CA PHE A 345 -0.50 19.55 -0.53
C PHE A 345 0.88 19.80 -1.20
N GLU A 346 1.55 20.94 -1.06
CA GLU A 346 1.07 22.18 -0.44
C GLU A 346 0.22 22.97 -1.45
N ASP A 347 -0.85 23.62 -0.99
CA ASP A 347 -1.72 24.53 -1.75
C ASP A 347 -2.45 23.94 -2.98
N GLY A 348 -2.20 22.70 -3.36
CA GLY A 348 -2.78 22.06 -4.53
C GLY A 348 -2.41 22.72 -5.87
N TYR A 349 -2.96 22.17 -6.95
CA TYR A 349 -2.75 22.67 -8.31
C TYR A 349 -3.99 23.45 -8.82
N PRO A 350 -3.89 24.78 -9.02
CA PRO A 350 -4.98 25.57 -9.56
C PRO A 350 -5.07 25.40 -11.09
N CYS A 351 -5.93 24.49 -11.54
CA CYS A 351 -6.18 24.29 -12.98
C CYS A 351 -6.93 25.48 -13.61
N GLU A 352 -7.08 25.50 -14.94
CA GLU A 352 -7.68 26.64 -15.68
C GLU A 352 -9.11 26.99 -15.27
N ILE A 353 -9.87 26.03 -14.73
CA ILE A 353 -11.27 26.21 -14.34
C ILE A 353 -11.48 26.49 -12.86
N CYS A 354 -10.40 26.52 -12.07
CA CYS A 354 -10.49 26.79 -10.63
C CYS A 354 -11.09 28.17 -10.35
N PRO A 355 -12.05 28.26 -9.42
CA PRO A 355 -12.64 29.55 -9.03
C PRO A 355 -11.62 30.39 -8.25
N THR A 356 -11.91 31.67 -8.10
CA THR A 356 -11.20 32.59 -7.21
C THR A 356 -12.09 33.07 -6.07
N THR A 357 -13.02 32.23 -5.66
CA THR A 357 -14.09 32.54 -4.69
C THR A 357 -13.55 32.82 -3.29
N TYR A 358 -12.39 32.25 -2.96
CA TYR A 358 -11.72 32.37 -1.68
C TYR A 358 -10.51 33.33 -1.71
N GLY A 359 -10.47 34.24 -2.72
CA GLY A 359 -9.44 35.27 -2.86
C GLY A 359 -8.06 34.66 -3.08
N ASP A 360 -7.09 35.06 -2.22
CA ASP A 360 -5.69 34.63 -2.33
C ASP A 360 -5.43 33.23 -1.70
N ASN A 361 -6.44 32.61 -1.05
CA ASN A 361 -6.29 31.27 -0.51
C ASN A 361 -6.38 30.26 -1.68
N GLN A 362 -5.22 29.84 -2.19
CA GLN A 362 -5.12 28.95 -3.34
C GLN A 362 -5.73 27.59 -3.03
N TYR A 363 -5.41 27.01 -1.86
CA TYR A 363 -5.87 25.67 -1.52
C TYR A 363 -7.40 25.59 -1.39
N ALA A 364 -8.04 26.61 -0.76
CA ALA A 364 -9.49 26.71 -0.74
C ALA A 364 -10.11 26.82 -2.14
N ASN A 365 -9.48 27.52 -3.07
CA ASN A 365 -9.95 27.59 -4.45
C ASN A 365 -9.79 26.25 -5.18
N VAL A 366 -8.72 25.50 -4.93
CA VAL A 366 -8.49 24.17 -5.50
C VAL A 366 -9.47 23.15 -4.92
N MET A 367 -9.70 23.14 -3.60
CA MET A 367 -10.72 22.29 -2.97
C MET A 367 -12.12 22.54 -3.51
N ALA A 368 -12.50 23.82 -3.70
CA ALA A 368 -13.77 24.18 -4.32
C ALA A 368 -13.84 23.77 -5.80
N CYS A 369 -12.72 23.80 -6.50
CA CYS A 369 -12.63 23.30 -7.88
C CYS A 369 -12.87 21.81 -7.93
N SER A 370 -12.24 21.04 -7.07
CA SER A 370 -12.42 19.59 -6.94
C SER A 370 -13.88 19.25 -6.61
N SER A 371 -14.48 19.91 -5.59
CA SER A 371 -15.89 19.77 -5.23
C SER A 371 -16.81 19.91 -6.43
N LYS A 372 -16.62 20.96 -7.23
CA LYS A 372 -17.41 21.23 -8.42
C LYS A 372 -17.19 20.19 -9.53
N GLN A 373 -15.94 19.80 -9.80
CA GLN A 373 -15.62 18.84 -10.85
C GLN A 373 -16.20 17.46 -10.55
N VAL A 374 -16.15 17.02 -9.29
CA VAL A 374 -16.75 15.75 -8.83
C VAL A 374 -18.27 15.77 -9.02
N ASP A 375 -18.95 16.84 -8.61
CA ASP A 375 -20.40 17.00 -8.80
C ASP A 375 -20.79 16.99 -10.29
N GLU A 376 -20.04 17.70 -11.13
CA GLU A 376 -20.26 17.70 -12.60
C GLU A 376 -20.03 16.31 -13.20
N PHE A 377 -19.07 15.53 -12.67
CA PHE A 377 -18.81 14.16 -13.11
C PHE A 377 -19.94 13.22 -12.69
N VAL A 378 -20.39 13.29 -11.42
CA VAL A 378 -21.54 12.53 -10.92
C VAL A 378 -22.81 12.84 -11.71
N LYS A 379 -23.10 14.12 -11.96
CA LYS A 379 -24.26 14.53 -12.77
C LYS A 379 -24.19 14.03 -14.21
N TRP A 380 -22.99 13.92 -14.77
CA TRP A 380 -22.80 13.30 -16.08
C TRP A 380 -23.07 11.80 -16.04
N ILE A 381 -22.59 11.07 -15.02
CA ILE A 381 -22.85 9.64 -14.84
C ILE A 381 -24.34 9.38 -14.70
N GLN A 382 -25.06 10.19 -13.92
CA GLN A 382 -26.49 10.08 -13.71
C GLN A 382 -27.35 10.22 -14.99
N GLN A 383 -26.78 10.75 -16.07
CA GLN A 383 -27.42 10.86 -17.37
C GLN A 383 -27.12 9.69 -18.31
N GLN A 384 -26.30 8.73 -17.89
CA GLN A 384 -25.93 7.59 -18.72
C GLN A 384 -26.89 6.40 -18.53
N ASP A 385 -27.09 5.61 -19.56
CA ASP A 385 -27.96 4.43 -19.53
C ASP A 385 -27.51 3.38 -18.50
N PHE A 386 -26.22 3.32 -18.17
CA PHE A 386 -25.69 2.38 -17.19
C PHE A 386 -25.89 2.82 -15.72
N TYR A 387 -26.28 4.06 -15.46
CA TYR A 387 -26.39 4.60 -14.10
C TYR A 387 -27.37 3.82 -13.21
N GLU A 388 -28.51 3.39 -13.76
CA GLU A 388 -29.51 2.65 -12.99
C GLU A 388 -28.92 1.41 -12.29
N ASN A 389 -27.92 0.74 -12.94
CA ASN A 389 -27.21 -0.42 -12.41
C ASN A 389 -25.78 -0.08 -11.95
N THR A 390 -25.56 1.12 -11.43
CA THR A 390 -24.22 1.57 -11.00
C THR A 390 -24.29 2.22 -9.62
N THR A 391 -23.42 1.77 -8.73
CA THR A 391 -23.16 2.41 -7.43
C THR A 391 -21.92 3.28 -7.53
N ILE A 392 -21.98 4.51 -6.99
CA ILE A 392 -20.85 5.41 -6.91
C ILE A 392 -20.44 5.57 -5.45
N VAL A 393 -19.19 5.32 -5.14
CA VAL A 393 -18.58 5.58 -3.84
C VAL A 393 -17.59 6.72 -4.00
N ILE A 394 -17.73 7.76 -3.19
CA ILE A 394 -16.80 8.89 -3.14
C ILE A 394 -16.24 8.94 -1.73
N SER A 395 -14.93 8.85 -1.60
CA SER A 395 -14.27 8.93 -0.30
C SER A 395 -13.01 9.77 -0.39
N GLY A 396 -12.82 10.67 0.57
CA GLY A 396 -11.49 11.22 0.81
C GLY A 396 -10.52 10.09 1.11
N ASP A 397 -9.27 10.24 0.72
CA ASP A 397 -8.26 9.26 1.09
C ASP A 397 -7.78 9.49 2.53
N HIS A 398 -7.24 10.65 2.85
CA HIS A 398 -6.78 10.99 4.20
C HIS A 398 -6.94 12.49 4.50
N PRO A 399 -6.82 12.92 5.78
CA PRO A 399 -6.77 14.34 6.12
C PRO A 399 -5.55 15.03 5.50
N THR A 400 -5.74 16.28 5.02
CA THR A 400 -4.64 17.02 4.39
C THR A 400 -3.44 17.17 5.31
N MET A 401 -2.25 17.09 4.71
CA MET A 401 -0.96 17.37 5.34
C MET A 401 -0.51 18.83 5.11
N ASP A 402 -1.36 19.64 4.46
CA ASP A 402 -1.07 21.06 4.24
C ASP A 402 -0.81 21.77 5.58
N SER A 403 0.20 22.65 5.59
CA SER A 403 0.79 23.16 6.82
C SER A 403 -0.07 24.21 7.53
N ASP A 404 -0.90 24.95 6.80
CA ASP A 404 -1.62 26.10 7.31
C ASP A 404 -3.13 26.09 7.03
N PHE A 405 -3.62 25.24 6.11
CA PHE A 405 -5.02 25.24 5.72
C PHE A 405 -5.99 24.90 6.86
N CYS A 406 -5.56 24.05 7.77
CA CYS A 406 -6.32 23.66 8.95
C CYS A 406 -5.71 24.16 10.28
N GLU A 407 -4.82 25.17 10.24
CA GLU A 407 -4.13 25.66 11.46
C GLU A 407 -5.06 26.28 12.52
N ASP A 408 -6.19 26.83 12.07
CA ASP A 408 -7.22 27.45 12.93
C ASP A 408 -8.30 26.46 13.40
N VAL A 409 -8.23 25.19 13.00
CA VAL A 409 -9.18 24.15 13.44
C VAL A 409 -8.94 23.84 14.91
N ASP A 410 -10.02 23.80 15.71
CA ASP A 410 -9.97 23.50 17.13
C ASP A 410 -9.34 22.13 17.37
N GLU A 411 -8.39 22.02 18.30
CA GLU A 411 -7.72 20.76 18.66
C GLU A 411 -8.70 19.67 19.16
N ASP A 412 -9.86 20.07 19.69
CA ASP A 412 -10.91 19.14 20.14
C ASP A 412 -11.78 18.63 18.96
N TYR A 413 -11.65 19.22 17.74
CA TYR A 413 -12.37 18.76 16.56
C TYR A 413 -11.65 17.59 15.91
N THR A 414 -12.33 16.46 15.80
CA THR A 414 -11.75 15.29 15.12
C THR A 414 -12.03 15.37 13.62
N ARG A 415 -10.97 15.53 12.84
CA ARG A 415 -11.01 15.57 11.39
C ARG A 415 -11.40 14.21 10.81
N LYS A 416 -12.28 14.20 9.81
CA LYS A 416 -12.76 12.97 9.15
C LYS A 416 -12.68 13.13 7.65
N VAL A 417 -12.37 12.06 6.95
CA VAL A 417 -12.42 12.04 5.50
C VAL A 417 -13.87 12.10 5.02
N TYR A 418 -14.09 12.84 3.95
CA TYR A 418 -15.38 12.89 3.27
C TYR A 418 -15.76 11.50 2.76
N THR A 419 -17.01 11.10 2.91
CA THR A 419 -17.50 9.81 2.39
C THR A 419 -18.97 9.94 2.00
N THR A 420 -19.33 9.46 0.80
CA THR A 420 -20.73 9.34 0.39
C THR A 420 -20.95 8.19 -0.60
N TYR A 421 -22.09 7.54 -0.48
CA TYR A 421 -22.53 6.43 -1.32
C TYR A 421 -23.76 6.86 -2.12
N ILE A 422 -23.68 6.81 -3.45
CA ILE A 422 -24.73 7.25 -4.37
C ILE A 422 -25.31 6.02 -5.08
N ASN A 423 -26.64 5.92 -5.11
CA ASN A 423 -27.35 4.82 -5.75
C ASN A 423 -26.93 3.43 -5.19
N ALA A 424 -26.78 3.33 -3.87
CA ALA A 424 -26.56 2.05 -3.20
C ALA A 424 -27.81 1.14 -3.32
N GLU A 425 -27.61 -0.17 -3.32
CA GLU A 425 -28.71 -1.15 -3.35
C GLU A 425 -29.38 -1.30 -1.98
N GLU A 426 -28.62 -1.09 -0.90
CA GLU A 426 -29.10 -1.22 0.47
C GLU A 426 -29.58 0.12 1.04
N ASP A 427 -30.65 0.10 1.80
CA ASP A 427 -31.13 1.25 2.57
C ASP A 427 -30.30 1.40 3.86
N ALA A 428 -29.81 2.61 4.13
CA ALA A 428 -29.08 2.88 5.36
C ALA A 428 -29.99 2.93 6.60
N LEU A 429 -29.36 2.72 7.76
CA LEU A 429 -29.99 2.87 9.05
C LEU A 429 -30.39 4.33 9.31
N SER A 430 -31.43 4.53 10.12
CA SER A 430 -31.86 5.89 10.47
C SER A 430 -30.97 6.62 11.48
N SER A 431 -30.03 5.90 12.13
CA SER A 431 -29.14 6.43 13.15
C SER A 431 -27.78 6.77 12.55
N ARG A 432 -27.17 7.85 13.06
CA ARG A 432 -25.79 8.19 12.75
C ARG A 432 -24.84 7.07 13.15
N ARG A 433 -23.91 6.71 12.27
CA ARG A 433 -22.86 5.72 12.51
C ARG A 433 -21.55 6.42 12.93
N VAL A 434 -20.77 5.74 13.76
CA VAL A 434 -19.38 6.10 14.04
C VAL A 434 -18.50 5.03 13.42
N TYR A 435 -17.61 5.41 12.51
CA TYR A 435 -16.89 4.45 11.69
C TYR A 435 -15.49 4.94 11.28
N THR A 436 -14.64 4.00 10.93
CA THR A 436 -13.30 4.25 10.38
C THR A 436 -13.28 4.02 8.88
N THR A 437 -12.21 4.41 8.21
CA THR A 437 -12.06 4.16 6.78
C THR A 437 -11.96 2.67 6.42
N PHE A 438 -11.66 1.79 7.38
CA PHE A 438 -11.71 0.33 7.19
C PHE A 438 -13.12 -0.18 6.88
N ASP A 439 -14.14 0.49 7.43
CA ASP A 439 -15.54 0.12 7.24
C ASP A 439 -16.00 0.31 5.79
N ASN A 440 -15.29 1.12 4.98
CA ASN A 440 -15.61 1.30 3.57
C ASN A 440 -15.46 0.00 2.76
N PHE A 441 -14.57 -0.93 3.15
CA PHE A 441 -14.38 -2.20 2.44
C PHE A 441 -15.67 -3.05 2.40
N PRO A 442 -16.22 -3.53 3.52
CA PRO A 442 -17.48 -4.29 3.48
C PRO A 442 -18.69 -3.43 3.09
N THR A 443 -18.69 -2.13 3.40
CA THR A 443 -19.78 -1.22 3.06
C THR A 443 -19.92 -1.03 1.55
N THR A 444 -18.81 -0.94 0.82
CA THR A 444 -18.82 -0.85 -0.64
C THR A 444 -19.44 -2.10 -1.27
N LEU A 445 -19.12 -3.29 -0.76
CA LEU A 445 -19.75 -4.52 -1.19
C LEU A 445 -21.25 -4.54 -0.84
N GLY A 446 -21.64 -4.11 0.37
CA GLY A 446 -23.05 -3.96 0.76
C GLY A 446 -23.79 -3.00 -0.17
N ALA A 447 -23.18 -1.86 -0.52
CA ALA A 447 -23.77 -0.91 -1.47
C ALA A 447 -24.02 -1.50 -2.87
N LEU A 448 -23.25 -2.52 -3.27
CA LEU A 448 -23.48 -3.30 -4.49
C LEU A 448 -24.55 -4.39 -4.34
N GLY A 449 -25.16 -4.54 -3.16
CA GLY A 449 -26.14 -5.59 -2.83
C GLY A 449 -25.48 -6.94 -2.52
N VAL A 450 -24.18 -6.97 -2.24
CA VAL A 450 -23.47 -8.18 -1.85
C VAL A 450 -23.76 -8.50 -0.39
N GLN A 451 -24.20 -9.71 -0.12
CA GLN A 451 -24.43 -10.20 1.23
C GLN A 451 -23.15 -10.80 1.79
N ILE A 452 -22.78 -10.38 2.99
CA ILE A 452 -21.59 -10.81 3.72
C ILE A 452 -22.05 -11.47 5.02
N GLU A 453 -21.69 -12.73 5.23
CA GLU A 453 -22.00 -13.43 6.48
C GLU A 453 -21.36 -12.70 7.67
N GLY A 454 -22.18 -12.23 8.61
CA GLY A 454 -21.76 -11.48 9.80
C GLY A 454 -21.43 -10.01 9.55
N ASP A 455 -21.64 -9.47 8.35
CA ASP A 455 -21.51 -8.06 7.96
C ASP A 455 -20.10 -7.46 8.13
N ARG A 456 -19.05 -8.27 8.20
CA ARG A 456 -17.68 -7.81 8.48
C ARG A 456 -16.65 -8.44 7.54
N LEU A 457 -15.69 -7.62 7.09
CA LEU A 457 -14.49 -8.04 6.35
C LEU A 457 -13.29 -7.19 6.80
N GLY A 458 -12.12 -7.81 6.91
CA GLY A 458 -10.99 -7.10 7.50
C GLY A 458 -11.31 -6.67 8.94
N LEU A 459 -10.97 -5.44 9.29
CA LEU A 459 -11.41 -4.77 10.52
C LEU A 459 -12.74 -4.02 10.32
N GLY A 460 -13.22 -3.89 9.07
CA GLY A 460 -14.43 -3.13 8.74
C GLY A 460 -15.74 -3.85 8.99
N THR A 461 -16.80 -3.07 9.10
CA THR A 461 -18.20 -3.50 9.24
C THR A 461 -19.04 -2.82 8.17
N ASN A 462 -19.93 -3.54 7.52
CA ASN A 462 -20.91 -2.98 6.59
C ASN A 462 -21.83 -1.99 7.30
N LEU A 463 -21.74 -0.70 6.95
CA LEU A 463 -22.47 0.39 7.61
C LEU A 463 -23.96 0.38 7.31
N PHE A 464 -24.42 -0.31 6.27
CA PHE A 464 -25.84 -0.54 5.99
C PHE A 464 -26.46 -1.54 6.99
N SER A 465 -25.63 -2.37 7.63
CA SER A 465 -26.10 -3.35 8.63
C SER A 465 -26.25 -2.75 10.03
N SER A 466 -26.93 -3.45 10.91
CA SER A 466 -27.05 -3.09 12.33
C SER A 466 -25.86 -3.57 13.18
N THR A 467 -24.87 -4.23 12.58
CA THR A 467 -23.68 -4.71 13.26
C THR A 467 -22.81 -3.51 13.66
N GLN A 468 -22.36 -3.49 14.92
CA GLN A 468 -21.52 -2.41 15.43
C GLN A 468 -20.14 -2.42 14.76
N THR A 469 -19.64 -1.24 14.39
CA THR A 469 -18.23 -1.04 13.99
C THR A 469 -17.29 -1.27 15.17
N LEU A 470 -16.00 -1.42 14.91
CA LEU A 470 -15.03 -1.56 15.99
C LEU A 470 -14.96 -0.29 16.85
N VAL A 471 -15.00 0.89 16.23
CA VAL A 471 -15.01 2.16 16.97
C VAL A 471 -16.30 2.37 17.78
N GLU A 472 -17.46 1.89 17.32
CA GLU A 472 -18.70 1.88 18.11
C GLU A 472 -18.61 0.93 19.31
N ARG A 473 -17.83 -0.15 19.18
CA ARG A 473 -17.67 -1.18 20.22
C ARG A 473 -16.62 -0.81 21.26
N TYR A 474 -15.48 -0.32 20.81
CA TYR A 474 -14.29 -0.11 21.67
C TYR A 474 -13.97 1.37 21.93
N GLY A 475 -14.47 2.28 21.10
CA GLY A 475 -14.09 3.70 21.10
C GLY A 475 -12.83 3.96 20.29
N ILE A 476 -12.73 5.19 19.75
CA ILE A 476 -11.66 5.61 18.83
C ILE A 476 -10.27 5.55 19.49
N ASP A 477 -10.15 6.03 20.73
CA ASP A 477 -8.86 6.10 21.44
C ASP A 477 -8.26 4.70 21.65
N MET A 478 -9.11 3.72 21.96
CA MET A 478 -8.66 2.35 22.14
C MET A 478 -8.22 1.73 20.84
N GLU A 479 -9.04 1.84 19.78
CA GLU A 479 -8.71 1.30 18.46
C GLU A 479 -7.41 1.92 17.93
N GLU A 480 -7.28 3.25 17.99
CA GLU A 480 -6.05 3.96 17.59
C GLU A 480 -4.82 3.50 18.39
N SER A 481 -4.96 3.36 19.72
CA SER A 481 -3.87 2.92 20.58
C SER A 481 -3.41 1.49 20.28
N GLU A 482 -4.34 0.58 19.99
CA GLU A 482 -4.03 -0.81 19.68
C GLU A 482 -3.42 -0.97 18.27
N LEU A 483 -3.90 -0.19 17.29
CA LEU A 483 -3.37 -0.20 15.92
C LEU A 483 -1.95 0.37 15.80
N LYS A 484 -1.49 1.19 16.76
CA LYS A 484 -0.10 1.67 16.83
C LYS A 484 0.90 0.61 17.30
N LYS A 485 0.42 -0.47 17.91
CA LYS A 485 1.27 -1.55 18.42
C LYS A 485 1.61 -2.54 17.31
N LYS A 486 2.64 -3.35 17.56
CA LYS A 486 3.02 -4.43 16.65
C LYS A 486 1.91 -5.48 16.57
N SER A 487 1.56 -5.90 15.34
CA SER A 487 0.65 -7.03 15.08
C SER A 487 1.41 -8.14 14.39
N GLU A 488 1.42 -9.34 15.00
CA GLU A 488 2.01 -10.52 14.38
C GLU A 488 1.25 -10.95 13.13
N LEU A 489 -0.07 -10.69 13.09
CA LEU A 489 -0.87 -10.99 11.91
C LEU A 489 -0.48 -10.09 10.73
N ILE A 490 -0.32 -8.78 10.94
CA ILE A 490 0.12 -7.86 9.87
C ILE A 490 1.51 -8.25 9.38
N ASP A 491 2.46 -8.52 10.27
CA ASP A 491 3.79 -8.99 9.89
C ASP A 491 3.71 -10.27 9.05
N LYS A 492 2.86 -11.22 9.45
CA LYS A 492 2.63 -12.47 8.71
C LYS A 492 1.97 -12.25 7.34
N LEU A 493 1.03 -11.29 7.24
CA LEU A 493 0.35 -10.97 5.98
C LEU A 493 1.26 -10.19 5.01
N ALA A 494 2.25 -9.48 5.54
CA ALA A 494 3.24 -8.70 4.82
C ALA A 494 4.52 -9.48 4.51
N ASP A 495 4.92 -10.36 5.43
CA ASP A 495 6.18 -11.13 5.39
C ASP A 495 5.95 -12.43 4.63
N ILE A 496 6.18 -12.37 3.34
CA ILE A 496 6.11 -13.55 2.50
C ILE A 496 7.50 -13.97 2.13
N ASP A 497 7.82 -15.19 2.51
CA ASP A 497 8.80 -15.96 1.80
C ASP A 497 8.30 -16.12 0.34
N GLU A 498 8.89 -15.36 -0.59
CA GLU A 498 8.58 -15.39 -2.04
C GLU A 498 8.55 -16.82 -2.61
N ASN A 499 9.11 -17.78 -1.88
CA ASN A 499 9.15 -19.20 -2.19
C ASN A 499 8.22 -20.03 -1.31
N SER A 500 7.24 -19.43 -0.58
CA SER A 500 6.32 -20.24 0.18
C SER A 500 5.52 -21.14 -0.77
N GLU A 501 5.62 -22.43 -0.57
CA GLU A 501 4.90 -23.45 -1.35
C GLU A 501 3.38 -23.18 -1.34
N GLU A 502 2.86 -22.62 -0.25
CA GLU A 502 1.46 -22.25 -0.09
C GLU A 502 1.03 -21.10 -1.02
N LEU A 503 1.86 -20.07 -1.20
CA LEU A 503 1.58 -18.95 -2.12
C LEU A 503 1.58 -19.42 -3.58
N LEU A 504 2.59 -20.21 -3.94
CA LEU A 504 2.71 -20.75 -5.28
C LEU A 504 1.53 -21.70 -5.59
N LEU A 505 1.05 -22.48 -4.61
CA LEU A 505 -0.16 -23.29 -4.71
C LEU A 505 -1.40 -22.45 -5.02
N ARG A 506 -1.61 -21.33 -4.28
CA ARG A 506 -2.74 -20.42 -4.49
C ARG A 506 -2.71 -19.72 -5.85
N GLN A 507 -1.54 -19.41 -6.37
CA GLN A 507 -1.37 -18.85 -7.72
C GLN A 507 -1.51 -19.90 -8.84
N GLY A 508 -1.76 -21.17 -8.48
CA GLY A 508 -1.80 -22.25 -9.45
C GLY A 508 -0.46 -22.49 -10.16
N LYS A 509 0.64 -22.01 -9.58
CA LYS A 509 1.99 -22.14 -10.16
C LYS A 509 2.74 -23.37 -9.65
N VAL A 510 2.25 -24.02 -8.59
CA VAL A 510 2.85 -25.25 -8.07
C VAL A 510 2.29 -26.44 -8.83
N PRO A 511 3.13 -27.30 -9.34
CA PRO A 511 2.67 -28.58 -9.89
C PRO A 511 1.99 -29.39 -8.79
N THR A 512 0.83 -29.95 -9.10
CA THR A 512 0.13 -30.90 -8.24
C THR A 512 -0.06 -32.21 -9.00
N GLY A 513 -0.14 -33.32 -8.28
CA GLY A 513 -0.34 -34.63 -8.90
C GLY A 513 -0.79 -35.68 -7.88
N GLU A 514 -1.30 -36.79 -8.36
CA GLU A 514 -1.66 -37.93 -7.56
C GLU A 514 -0.65 -39.07 -7.78
N ILE A 515 -0.28 -39.77 -6.69
CA ILE A 515 0.73 -40.82 -6.72
C ILE A 515 0.05 -42.17 -6.50
N ALA A 516 0.38 -43.14 -7.37
CA ALA A 516 0.04 -44.54 -7.18
C ALA A 516 1.30 -45.37 -7.13
N VAL A 517 1.40 -46.23 -6.13
CA VAL A 517 2.41 -47.27 -6.03
C VAL A 517 1.78 -48.62 -6.37
N GLY A 518 2.33 -49.31 -7.38
CA GLY A 518 1.81 -50.58 -7.83
C GLY A 518 2.25 -51.76 -6.96
N GLU A 519 1.77 -52.94 -7.32
CA GLU A 519 2.20 -54.18 -6.65
C GLU A 519 3.64 -54.56 -7.06
N TYR A 520 4.41 -55.02 -6.10
CA TYR A 520 5.78 -55.50 -6.31
C TYR A 520 5.80 -56.77 -7.20
N ASP A 521 6.55 -56.71 -8.30
CA ASP A 521 6.81 -57.87 -9.16
C ASP A 521 8.14 -58.51 -8.78
N TYR A 522 8.06 -59.65 -8.12
CA TYR A 522 9.25 -60.39 -7.66
C TYR A 522 10.05 -61.02 -8.83
N HIS A 523 9.47 -61.19 -10.04
CA HIS A 523 10.17 -61.72 -11.18
C HIS A 523 11.15 -60.71 -11.81
N THR A 524 10.77 -59.44 -11.73
CA THR A 524 11.57 -58.34 -12.27
C THR A 524 12.21 -57.50 -11.18
N ALA A 525 11.89 -57.77 -9.90
CA ALA A 525 12.28 -56.98 -8.72
C ALA A 525 11.84 -55.52 -8.85
N ALA A 526 10.69 -55.26 -9.48
CA ALA A 526 10.19 -53.94 -9.81
C ALA A 526 9.04 -53.53 -8.90
N LEU A 527 9.12 -52.33 -8.35
CA LEU A 527 8.03 -51.64 -7.63
C LEU A 527 7.59 -50.43 -8.47
N PRO A 528 6.42 -50.52 -9.15
CA PRO A 528 5.97 -49.43 -10.02
C PRO A 528 5.54 -48.19 -9.22
N VAL A 529 5.95 -47.00 -9.68
CA VAL A 529 5.52 -45.70 -9.18
C VAL A 529 5.02 -44.88 -10.36
N ILE A 530 3.81 -44.33 -10.21
CA ILE A 530 3.14 -43.56 -11.26
C ILE A 530 2.59 -42.27 -10.64
N VAL A 531 2.82 -41.15 -11.32
CA VAL A 531 2.21 -39.85 -11.03
C VAL A 531 1.24 -39.50 -12.15
N TYR A 532 0.02 -39.19 -11.81
CA TYR A 532 -1.06 -38.87 -12.73
C TYR A 532 -1.90 -37.68 -12.22
N ASN A 533 -2.88 -37.22 -13.02
CA ASN A 533 -3.68 -36.02 -12.72
C ASN A 533 -2.82 -34.79 -12.42
N ILE A 534 -1.76 -34.62 -13.21
CA ILE A 534 -0.83 -33.51 -13.02
C ILE A 534 -1.46 -32.23 -13.54
N ALA A 535 -1.55 -31.21 -12.66
CA ALA A 535 -1.92 -29.86 -13.02
C ALA A 535 -0.66 -28.97 -13.02
N ASN A 536 -0.67 -27.91 -13.84
CA ASN A 536 0.46 -26.98 -14.03
C ASN A 536 1.76 -27.65 -14.51
N ASP A 537 1.63 -28.61 -15.40
CA ASP A 537 2.73 -29.42 -15.95
C ASP A 537 3.65 -28.64 -16.89
N ASP A 538 3.20 -27.53 -17.47
CA ASP A 538 4.00 -26.68 -18.38
C ASP A 538 5.29 -26.15 -17.72
N SER A 539 5.33 -26.11 -16.38
CA SER A 539 6.50 -25.67 -15.62
C SER A 539 7.43 -26.81 -15.20
N ILE A 540 7.04 -28.09 -15.37
CA ILE A 540 7.79 -29.24 -14.89
C ILE A 540 8.93 -29.57 -15.87
N ALA A 541 10.17 -29.48 -15.37
CA ALA A 541 11.36 -29.90 -16.08
C ALA A 541 11.74 -31.36 -15.80
N SER A 542 11.50 -31.86 -14.58
CA SER A 542 11.77 -33.25 -14.19
C SER A 542 10.90 -33.68 -13.00
N VAL A 543 10.63 -34.99 -12.91
CA VAL A 543 9.99 -35.61 -11.75
C VAL A 543 10.92 -36.66 -11.19
N THR A 544 11.12 -36.65 -9.86
CA THR A 544 11.99 -37.58 -9.13
C THR A 544 11.30 -38.15 -7.91
N ALA A 545 11.63 -39.35 -7.51
CA ALA A 545 11.19 -39.95 -6.26
C ALA A 545 12.38 -40.23 -5.33
N ALA A 546 12.23 -39.83 -4.08
CA ALA A 546 13.06 -40.30 -2.99
C ALA A 546 12.44 -41.59 -2.45
N VAL A 547 13.18 -42.70 -2.46
CA VAL A 547 12.71 -44.02 -2.05
C VAL A 547 13.64 -44.56 -0.95
N TRP A 548 13.07 -45.05 0.15
CA TRP A 548 13.82 -45.63 1.25
C TRP A 548 12.97 -46.67 2.00
N HIS A 549 13.66 -47.56 2.72
CA HIS A 549 13.05 -48.59 3.56
C HIS A 549 13.35 -48.38 5.05
N ASN A 550 14.57 -47.94 5.38
CA ASN A 550 14.97 -47.72 6.75
C ASN A 550 14.35 -46.47 7.37
N GLU A 551 13.86 -46.53 8.62
CA GLU A 551 13.26 -45.38 9.29
C GLU A 551 14.19 -44.16 9.39
N ASP A 552 15.52 -44.40 9.43
CA ASP A 552 16.54 -43.34 9.47
C ASP A 552 16.97 -42.82 8.08
N GLN A 553 16.31 -43.29 7.02
CA GLN A 553 16.60 -42.94 5.61
C GLN A 553 18.05 -43.24 5.19
N SER A 554 18.77 -44.09 5.89
CA SER A 554 20.16 -44.40 5.59
C SER A 554 20.38 -45.13 4.24
N ASP A 555 19.31 -45.66 3.65
CA ASP A 555 19.26 -46.32 2.36
C ASP A 555 18.52 -45.54 1.29
N LEU A 556 18.23 -44.22 1.52
CA LEU A 556 17.51 -43.36 0.57
C LEU A 556 18.21 -43.29 -0.78
N GLN A 557 17.43 -43.51 -1.83
CA GLN A 557 17.86 -43.33 -3.24
C GLN A 557 16.89 -42.47 -4.03
N TRP A 558 17.45 -41.64 -4.86
CA TRP A 558 16.67 -40.83 -5.80
C TRP A 558 16.52 -41.58 -7.13
N VAL A 559 15.28 -41.64 -7.64
CA VAL A 559 14.93 -42.32 -8.89
C VAL A 559 14.17 -41.35 -9.78
N GLU A 560 14.56 -41.21 -11.04
CA GLU A 560 13.89 -40.36 -12.03
C GLU A 560 12.61 -41.02 -12.55
N LEU A 561 11.54 -40.23 -12.73
CA LEU A 561 10.29 -40.65 -13.35
C LEU A 561 10.16 -39.92 -14.70
N PRO A 562 10.48 -40.58 -15.82
CA PRO A 562 10.28 -40.01 -17.15
C PRO A 562 8.80 -39.81 -17.49
N GLN A 563 8.49 -38.77 -18.28
CA GLN A 563 7.16 -38.52 -18.78
C GLN A 563 6.77 -39.54 -19.85
N ASN A 564 5.56 -40.04 -19.72
CA ASN A 564 4.95 -40.95 -20.72
C ASN A 564 4.20 -40.15 -21.79
N GLU A 565 3.86 -40.82 -22.90
CA GLU A 565 3.11 -40.21 -24.03
C GLU A 565 1.69 -39.73 -23.63
N ASP A 566 1.14 -40.24 -22.51
CA ASP A 566 -0.17 -39.88 -21.97
C ASP A 566 -0.12 -38.75 -20.96
N GLY A 567 1.05 -38.13 -20.73
CA GLY A 567 1.27 -37.05 -19.80
C GLY A 567 1.52 -37.48 -18.35
N THR A 568 1.45 -38.78 -18.03
CA THR A 568 1.83 -39.31 -16.73
C THR A 568 3.35 -39.42 -16.59
N TYR A 569 3.84 -39.50 -15.35
CA TYR A 569 5.26 -39.80 -15.09
C TYR A 569 5.36 -41.13 -14.34
N SER A 570 6.25 -42.01 -14.77
CA SER A 570 6.36 -43.33 -14.13
C SER A 570 7.76 -43.92 -14.18
N THR A 571 8.03 -44.76 -13.20
CA THR A 571 9.25 -45.58 -13.16
C THR A 571 8.98 -46.92 -12.46
N ASN A 572 9.88 -47.85 -12.66
CA ASN A 572 9.95 -49.10 -11.90
C ASN A 572 11.15 -49.03 -10.97
N VAL A 573 10.89 -48.81 -9.69
CA VAL A 573 11.95 -48.82 -8.65
C VAL A 573 12.52 -50.23 -8.53
N ASN A 574 13.83 -50.39 -8.80
CA ASN A 574 14.49 -51.67 -8.75
C ASN A 574 14.89 -52.00 -7.29
N ILE A 575 14.19 -52.95 -6.67
CA ILE A 575 14.41 -53.38 -5.28
C ILE A 575 15.77 -54.06 -5.08
N ALA A 576 16.42 -54.52 -6.15
CA ALA A 576 17.79 -55.00 -6.07
C ALA A 576 18.78 -53.94 -5.56
N ASN A 577 18.51 -52.66 -5.81
CA ASN A 577 19.31 -51.55 -5.31
C ASN A 577 19.23 -51.39 -3.78
N PHE A 578 18.22 -51.98 -3.17
CA PHE A 578 17.99 -52.03 -1.70
C PHE A 578 18.28 -53.43 -1.15
N ASN A 579 19.13 -54.21 -1.84
CA ASN A 579 19.52 -55.55 -1.44
C ASN A 579 18.36 -56.55 -1.23
N PHE A 580 17.22 -56.34 -1.94
CA PHE A 580 16.01 -57.16 -1.85
C PHE A 580 15.42 -57.21 -0.42
N VAL A 581 15.53 -56.12 0.35
CA VAL A 581 14.92 -56.05 1.67
C VAL A 581 13.40 -56.10 1.54
N LEU A 582 12.77 -57.01 2.33
CA LEU A 582 11.31 -57.14 2.35
C LEU A 582 10.71 -56.13 3.37
N GLY A 583 9.54 -55.60 3.08
CA GLY A 583 8.83 -54.69 3.95
C GLY A 583 8.25 -53.48 3.24
N GLU A 584 7.98 -52.41 4.00
CA GLU A 584 7.42 -51.20 3.50
C GLU A 584 8.51 -50.27 2.97
N TYR A 585 8.27 -49.70 1.78
CA TYR A 585 9.10 -48.69 1.15
C TYR A 585 8.35 -47.39 1.11
N HIS A 586 8.96 -46.35 1.63
CA HIS A 586 8.45 -44.99 1.59
C HIS A 586 8.91 -44.32 0.29
N ILE A 587 7.99 -43.60 -0.38
CA ILE A 587 8.21 -42.98 -1.67
C ILE A 587 7.67 -41.57 -1.59
N HIS A 588 8.56 -40.57 -1.64
CA HIS A 588 8.19 -39.17 -1.75
C HIS A 588 8.51 -38.69 -3.15
N VAL A 589 7.54 -38.09 -3.84
CA VAL A 589 7.72 -37.63 -5.21
C VAL A 589 7.79 -36.12 -5.28
N TYR A 590 8.75 -35.64 -6.06
CA TYR A 590 9.01 -34.22 -6.26
C TYR A 590 9.03 -33.90 -7.74
N ALA A 591 8.44 -32.73 -8.14
CA ALA A 591 8.66 -32.10 -9.42
C ALA A 591 9.70 -30.99 -9.29
N ALA A 592 10.53 -30.79 -10.31
CA ALA A 592 11.41 -29.64 -10.40
C ALA A 592 11.04 -28.79 -11.62
N ASN A 593 11.04 -27.46 -11.47
CA ASN A 593 10.87 -26.53 -12.59
C ASN A 593 12.20 -26.30 -13.35
N THR A 594 12.14 -25.50 -14.40
CA THR A 594 13.31 -25.15 -15.23
C THR A 594 14.40 -24.39 -14.45
N ASP A 595 14.05 -23.74 -13.35
CA ASP A 595 14.97 -22.98 -12.49
C ASP A 595 15.60 -23.84 -11.40
N GLY A 596 15.19 -25.12 -11.32
CA GLY A 596 15.72 -26.10 -10.38
C GLY A 596 15.03 -26.11 -9.01
N GLN A 597 13.96 -25.36 -8.84
CA GLN A 597 13.15 -25.40 -7.62
C GLN A 597 12.35 -26.71 -7.58
N GLN A 598 12.34 -27.37 -6.42
CA GLN A 598 11.65 -28.64 -6.21
C GLN A 598 10.34 -28.44 -5.44
N TYR A 599 9.29 -29.11 -5.90
CA TYR A 599 7.96 -29.10 -5.30
C TYR A 599 7.57 -30.52 -4.89
N PHE A 600 7.07 -30.69 -3.69
CA PHE A 600 6.57 -31.96 -3.21
C PHE A 600 5.20 -32.27 -3.84
N LEU A 601 5.09 -33.34 -4.62
CA LEU A 601 3.83 -33.77 -5.24
C LEU A 601 2.99 -34.70 -4.36
N GLY A 602 3.62 -35.39 -3.43
CA GLY A 602 2.95 -36.29 -2.50
C GLY A 602 3.80 -37.52 -2.15
N GLU A 603 3.20 -38.42 -1.37
CA GLU A 603 3.85 -39.62 -0.86
C GLU A 603 3.04 -40.89 -1.17
N GLY A 604 3.73 -42.01 -1.19
CA GLY A 604 3.14 -43.33 -1.33
C GLY A 604 3.93 -44.41 -0.55
N ILE A 605 3.30 -45.52 -0.26
CA ILE A 605 3.91 -46.66 0.39
C ILE A 605 3.81 -47.87 -0.53
N GLY A 606 4.94 -48.50 -0.79
CA GLY A 606 5.04 -49.76 -1.52
C GLY A 606 5.38 -50.92 -0.61
N ASN A 607 4.72 -52.05 -0.80
CA ASN A 607 4.99 -53.28 -0.03
C ASN A 607 5.75 -54.31 -0.87
N VAL A 608 6.93 -54.68 -0.43
CA VAL A 608 7.77 -55.71 -1.02
C VAL A 608 7.66 -57.00 -0.20
N GLN A 609 7.06 -58.05 -0.79
CA GLN A 609 6.76 -59.31 -0.12
C GLN A 609 7.36 -60.51 -0.85
#